data_65d2a2629439b0cd68ab539e9d22fd1b
#
_entry.id   65d2a2629439b0cd68ab539e9d22fd1b
#
_cell.length_a   1.000
_cell.length_b   1.000
_cell.length_c   1.000
_cell.angle_alpha   90.00
_cell.angle_beta   90.00
_cell.angle_gamma   90.00
#
_symmetry.space_group_name_H-M   'P 1'
#
loop_
_entity.id
_entity.type
_entity.pdbx_description
1 polymer ?
#
loop_
_entity_poly.entity_id
_entity_poly.type
_entity_poly.pdbx_seq_one_letter_code
_entity_poly.pdbx_strand_id
1 'polypeptide(L)' 'MNPQEQPVLLMDAKNHIYTTTCSGLAETKGTCHVKAKHTCQSAYQVLDEITDNSGVHRQLRFQCKK' A
#
# COMPACT_ATOMS: atom_id res chain seq x y z
N MET A 1 -0.32 20.95 -6.08
CA MET A 1 -0.57 20.10 -5.98
C MET A 1 0.15 19.11 -6.28
N ASN A 2 0.61 18.30 -5.94
CA ASN A 2 1.25 17.41 -6.23
C ASN A 2 0.84 16.26 -5.86
N PRO A 3 0.08 15.81 -5.98
CA PRO A 3 -0.55 14.78 -5.59
C PRO A 3 -0.20 13.57 -6.11
N GLN A 4 0.89 13.24 -6.11
CA GLN A 4 1.28 12.09 -6.69
C GLN A 4 1.08 10.89 -5.83
N GLU A 5 1.03 11.00 -4.54
CA GLU A 5 0.92 9.85 -3.65
C GLU A 5 -0.52 9.38 -3.57
N GLN A 6 -0.76 8.12 -3.87
CA GLN A 6 -2.10 7.55 -3.84
C GLN A 6 -2.48 7.20 -2.41
N PRO A 7 -3.74 7.29 -2.06
CA PRO A 7 -4.14 7.15 -0.66
C PRO A 7 -4.08 5.73 -0.12
N VAL A 8 -3.97 5.62 1.19
CA VAL A 8 -4.12 4.36 1.88
C VAL A 8 -5.55 4.29 2.37
N LEU A 9 -6.23 3.20 2.06
CA LEU A 9 -7.63 3.03 2.41
C LEU A 9 -7.78 1.95 3.46
N LEU A 10 -8.65 2.21 4.44
CA LEU A 10 -8.94 1.24 5.48
C LEU A 10 -9.94 0.23 4.96
N MET A 11 -9.58 -1.04 4.98
CA MET A 11 -10.45 -2.11 4.51
C MET A 11 -11.21 -2.77 5.66
N ASP A 12 -10.53 -2.98 6.77
CA ASP A 12 -11.13 -3.69 7.90
C ASP A 12 -10.53 -3.10 9.18
N ALA A 13 -11.29 -2.24 9.84
CA ALA A 13 -10.80 -1.58 11.05
C ALA A 13 -10.56 -2.56 12.18
N LYS A 14 -11.39 -3.59 12.24
CA LYS A 14 -11.28 -4.56 13.32
C LYS A 14 -9.97 -5.32 13.26
N ASN A 15 -9.55 -5.67 12.04
CA ASN A 15 -8.34 -6.45 11.85
C ASN A 15 -7.17 -5.59 11.38
N HIS A 16 -7.35 -4.28 11.31
CA HIS A 16 -6.28 -3.35 10.89
C HIS A 16 -5.74 -3.68 9.50
N ILE A 17 -6.65 -3.94 8.57
CA ILE A 17 -6.29 -4.27 7.20
C ILE A 17 -6.49 -3.04 6.32
N TYR A 18 -5.47 -2.73 5.54
CA TYR A 18 -5.46 -1.56 4.68
C TYR A 18 -5.06 -1.96 3.27
N THR A 19 -5.41 -1.12 2.31
CA THR A 19 -4.94 -1.31 0.95
C THR A 19 -4.44 0.04 0.43
N THR A 20 -3.47 -0.01 -0.46
CA THR A 20 -2.97 1.18 -1.10
C THR A 20 -2.51 0.83 -2.50
N THR A 21 -2.40 1.85 -3.35
CA THR A 21 -1.85 1.65 -4.67
C THR A 21 -0.61 2.51 -4.83
N CYS A 22 0.27 2.07 -5.69
CA CYS A 22 1.48 2.82 -6.03
C CYS A 22 1.70 2.67 -7.53
N SER A 23 0.61 2.86 -8.27
CA SER A 23 0.61 2.69 -9.70
C SER A 23 1.23 3.87 -10.42
N GLY A 24 1.62 3.67 -11.66
CA GLY A 24 2.14 4.72 -12.50
C GLY A 24 3.65 4.81 -12.45
N LEU A 25 4.16 5.92 -12.97
CA LEU A 25 5.61 6.09 -13.08
C LEU A 25 6.18 6.88 -11.91
N ALA A 26 5.34 7.61 -11.18
CA ALA A 26 5.81 8.41 -10.06
C ALA A 26 6.01 7.61 -8.79
N GLU A 27 5.36 6.47 -8.69
CA GLU A 27 5.49 5.62 -7.50
C GLU A 27 6.01 4.26 -7.91
N THR A 28 6.56 3.54 -6.97
CA THR A 28 7.13 2.22 -7.24
C THR A 28 6.62 1.24 -6.20
N LYS A 29 7.02 -0.03 -6.35
CA LYS A 29 6.67 -1.04 -5.37
C LYS A 29 7.19 -0.65 -3.98
N GLY A 30 8.36 -0.04 -3.92
CA GLY A 30 8.90 0.43 -2.66
C GLY A 30 8.03 1.49 -2.00
N THR A 31 7.36 2.33 -2.81
CA THR A 31 6.45 3.34 -2.28
C THR A 31 5.29 2.70 -1.53
N CYS A 32 4.76 1.58 -2.04
CA CYS A 32 3.69 0.86 -1.34
C CYS A 32 4.15 0.43 0.04
N HIS A 33 5.35 -0.11 0.13
CA HIS A 33 5.87 -0.58 1.41
C HIS A 33 6.17 0.57 2.38
N VAL A 34 6.62 1.70 1.85
CA VAL A 34 6.82 2.88 2.69
C VAL A 34 5.50 3.35 3.26
N LYS A 35 4.44 3.37 2.44
CA LYS A 35 3.13 3.77 2.93
C LYS A 35 2.62 2.82 4.00
N ALA A 36 2.83 1.51 3.82
CA ALA A 36 2.41 0.53 4.79
C ALA A 36 3.13 0.75 6.12
N LYS A 37 4.43 1.00 6.06
CA LYS A 37 5.22 1.23 7.25
C LYS A 37 4.76 2.48 7.98
N HIS A 38 4.48 3.55 7.24
CA HIS A 38 3.99 4.78 7.85
C HIS A 38 2.61 4.59 8.48
N THR A 39 1.73 3.88 7.80
CA THR A 39 0.38 3.65 8.29
C THR A 39 0.39 2.86 9.58
N CYS A 40 1.19 1.81 9.62
CA CYS A 40 1.24 0.92 10.78
C CYS A 40 2.19 1.42 11.87
N GLN A 41 3.11 2.31 11.50
CA GLN A 41 4.10 2.88 12.42
C GLN A 41 4.99 1.82 13.08
N SER A 42 4.97 0.62 12.56
CA SER A 42 5.80 -0.45 13.06
C SER A 42 5.74 -1.59 12.06
N ALA A 43 5.66 -2.81 12.53
CA ALA A 43 5.63 -3.95 11.64
C ALA A 43 4.29 -4.09 10.95
N TYR A 44 4.30 -4.61 9.76
CA TYR A 44 3.08 -4.95 9.02
C TYR A 44 3.31 -6.25 8.29
N GLN A 45 2.20 -6.88 7.90
CA GLN A 45 2.24 -8.14 7.17
C GLN A 45 1.58 -7.93 5.83
N VAL A 46 2.25 -8.33 4.76
CA VAL A 46 1.68 -8.24 3.42
C VAL A 46 0.69 -9.37 3.24
N LEU A 47 -0.54 -9.01 2.88
CA LEU A 47 -1.58 -9.99 2.60
C LEU A 47 -1.65 -10.29 1.10
N ASP A 48 -1.61 -9.23 0.27
CA ASP A 48 -1.63 -9.38 -1.17
C ASP A 48 -0.77 -8.30 -1.78
N GLU A 49 -0.07 -8.66 -2.84
CA GLU A 49 0.70 -7.68 -3.59
C GLU A 49 0.39 -7.95 -5.05
N ILE A 50 -0.34 -7.05 -5.67
CA ILE A 50 -0.86 -7.25 -7.01
C ILE A 50 -0.17 -6.31 -7.98
N THR A 51 0.34 -6.87 -9.07
CA THR A 51 0.96 -6.10 -10.14
C THR A 51 0.45 -6.67 -11.44
N ASP A 52 -0.05 -5.82 -12.32
CA ASP A 52 -0.57 -6.31 -13.59
C ASP A 52 0.59 -6.61 -14.55
N ASN A 53 0.23 -7.07 -15.77
CA ASN A 53 1.22 -7.50 -16.73
C ASN A 53 2.11 -6.36 -17.21
N SER A 54 1.61 -5.14 -17.20
CA SER A 54 2.41 -4.00 -17.65
C SER A 54 3.38 -3.54 -16.57
N GLY A 55 3.14 -3.94 -15.33
CA GLY A 55 3.96 -3.48 -14.23
C GLY A 55 3.65 -2.07 -13.77
N VAL A 56 2.63 -1.45 -14.37
CA VAL A 56 2.27 -0.07 -14.04
C VAL A 56 1.24 0.00 -12.93
N HIS A 57 0.32 -0.94 -12.88
CA HIS A 57 -0.71 -0.96 -11.85
C HIS A 57 -0.26 -1.83 -10.69
N ARG A 58 -0.02 -1.22 -9.56
CA ARG A 58 0.47 -1.93 -8.39
C ARG A 58 -0.42 -1.65 -7.20
N GLN A 59 -0.77 -2.68 -6.47
CA GLN A 59 -1.63 -2.56 -5.30
C GLN A 59 -1.06 -3.43 -4.19
N LEU A 60 -1.10 -2.92 -2.98
CA LEU A 60 -0.64 -3.66 -1.81
C LEU A 60 -1.74 -3.71 -0.77
N ARG A 61 -2.05 -4.89 -0.28
CA ARG A 61 -2.96 -5.06 0.84
C ARG A 61 -2.13 -5.58 2.01
N PHE A 62 -2.23 -4.93 3.13
CA PHE A 62 -1.40 -5.26 4.28
C PHE A 62 -2.19 -5.15 5.57
N GLN A 63 -1.68 -5.80 6.59
CA GLN A 63 -2.27 -5.80 7.91
C GLN A 63 -1.23 -5.32 8.90
N CYS A 64 -1.59 -4.38 9.76
CA CYS A 64 -0.68 -3.91 10.78
C CYS A 64 -0.53 -4.95 11.87
N LYS A 65 0.70 -5.15 12.32
CA LYS A 65 0.97 -6.04 13.43
C LYS A 65 1.10 -5.21 14.69
N LYS A 66 0.68 -5.78 15.76
CA LYS A 66 0.80 -5.10 17.04
C LYS A 66 1.99 -5.54 17.82
#